data_4702bb9e0a4ccb3480a102f580f43d6f
#
_entry.id   4702bb9e0a4ccb3480a102f580f43d6f
#
_cell.length_a   1.000
_cell.length_b   1.000
_cell.length_c   1.000
_cell.angle_alpha   90.00
_cell.angle_beta   90.00
_cell.angle_gamma   90.00
#
_symmetry.space_group_name_H-M   'P 1'
#
loop_
_entity.id
_entity.type
_entity.pdbx_description
1 polymer ?
#
loop_
_entity_poly.entity_id
_entity_poly.type
_entity_poly.pdbx_seq_one_letter_code
_entity_poly.pdbx_strand_id
1 'polypeptide(L)'
;MAFDGITIRSLIFELNNKILNGRIDKIAQPEKDELLLTIKTPSGQQRLMLSVNASLPLAYLVSSNKPSPLTAPNFCMLLRKHINNGRITEISQPGLERIIDFKIEHLNELGDMCTKHLMVELMGKHSNIIFIDDNNKIIDSIKRINASVSSVREVLPGFDYFIPNTTDKADVLALSEPEITGTIKDKAIPVSKILYQSFTGISPQVNNEICDISGVEARKSVTELSNDELTHFVRTFYNILDTVKSNDFNPVIITNGKDKIYDVINYGTSACDAVKYDSVSRMLEDYYKDKNISDRIRQRSADLRQIVSTALVRNYKKYDLQQKQLDDTSKRETYRIYGELLNVYGYEIPKDAKSCEVLNYYTNENITIPLDPQLSALENSKKYFAKYNKLKRTYEALSELILSTKAEIDHLESINTALDIAVSYEDLGQIREELIEYGFIKKNMSKKGKEKKVKCVPFHYISSDGFDIYVGKNNIQNEELTFKFATGNDWWFHAKNMPGSHVIVKCDKKELPDKTYEEAAALAAYYSKGRTYEKVEVDYVERKQLKKVTGGAPGFVIYHTNYSMNISPDISRIREVK
;
A
#
# COMPACT_ATOMS: atom_id res chain seq x y z
N MET A 1 19.31 -3.21 -0.85
CA MET A 1 18.70 -2.34 -1.88
C MET A 1 19.59 -2.36 -3.09
N ALA A 2 19.03 -2.72 -4.24
CA ALA A 2 19.79 -2.79 -5.48
C ALA A 2 20.19 -1.40 -6.05
N PHE A 3 19.51 -0.31 -5.66
CA PHE A 3 19.84 1.06 -6.08
C PHE A 3 20.94 1.62 -5.18
N ASP A 4 22.20 1.22 -5.46
CA ASP A 4 23.40 1.53 -4.68
C ASP A 4 24.29 2.57 -5.37
N GLY A 5 25.49 2.82 -4.82
CA GLY A 5 26.43 3.78 -5.36
C GLY A 5 26.94 3.43 -6.75
N ILE A 6 27.11 2.15 -7.06
CA ILE A 6 27.56 1.68 -8.38
C ILE A 6 26.45 1.88 -9.42
N THR A 7 25.20 1.57 -9.07
CA THR A 7 24.05 1.83 -9.94
C THR A 7 23.89 3.33 -10.24
N ILE A 8 24.08 4.19 -9.23
CA ILE A 8 24.05 5.65 -9.41
C ILE A 8 25.19 6.11 -10.30
N ARG A 9 26.40 5.55 -10.15
CA ARG A 9 27.53 5.86 -11.02
C ARG A 9 27.23 5.55 -12.48
N SER A 10 26.68 4.37 -12.75
CA SER A 10 26.25 3.97 -14.08
C SER A 10 25.16 4.90 -14.64
N LEU A 11 24.19 5.30 -13.81
CA LEU A 11 23.16 6.26 -14.19
C LEU A 11 23.77 7.64 -14.53
N ILE A 12 24.69 8.14 -13.72
CA ILE A 12 25.36 9.44 -13.96
C ILE A 12 26.14 9.42 -15.28
N PHE A 13 26.80 8.32 -15.59
CA PHE A 13 27.44 8.16 -16.89
C PHE A 13 26.45 8.28 -18.05
N GLU A 14 25.27 7.63 -17.94
CA GLU A 14 24.20 7.77 -18.92
C GLU A 14 23.64 9.20 -18.99
N LEU A 15 23.40 9.85 -17.84
CA LEU A 15 22.88 11.22 -17.78
C LEU A 15 23.86 12.23 -18.40
N ASN A 16 25.17 12.10 -18.14
CA ASN A 16 26.18 12.94 -18.76
C ASN A 16 26.17 12.79 -20.29
N ASN A 17 25.98 11.59 -20.83
CA ASN A 17 25.89 11.38 -22.27
C ASN A 17 24.59 11.90 -22.88
N LYS A 18 23.46 11.92 -22.14
CA LYS A 18 22.13 12.24 -22.68
C LYS A 18 21.65 13.66 -22.40
N ILE A 19 21.97 14.23 -21.23
CA ILE A 19 21.37 15.50 -20.78
C ILE A 19 22.38 16.56 -20.34
N LEU A 20 23.67 16.27 -20.30
CA LEU A 20 24.70 17.30 -20.04
C LEU A 20 24.58 18.42 -21.09
N ASN A 21 24.76 19.66 -20.65
CA ASN A 21 24.57 20.87 -21.46
C ASN A 21 23.11 21.12 -21.93
N GLY A 22 22.16 20.26 -21.52
CA GLY A 22 20.74 20.45 -21.79
C GLY A 22 20.13 21.60 -21.00
N ARG A 23 19.06 22.21 -21.53
CA ARG A 23 18.30 23.28 -20.87
C ARG A 23 17.05 22.73 -20.21
N ILE A 24 16.77 23.12 -18.99
CA ILE A 24 15.57 22.76 -18.24
C ILE A 24 14.37 23.53 -18.79
N ASP A 25 13.56 22.86 -19.63
CA ASP A 25 12.41 23.46 -20.30
C ASP A 25 11.16 23.50 -19.41
N LYS A 26 10.93 22.44 -18.63
CA LYS A 26 9.76 22.34 -17.77
C LYS A 26 10.09 21.63 -16.45
N ILE A 27 9.55 22.16 -15.35
CA ILE A 27 9.65 21.58 -14.01
C ILE A 27 8.25 21.26 -13.53
N ALA A 28 8.03 20.00 -13.15
CA ALA A 28 6.77 19.53 -12.59
C ALA A 28 7.04 18.72 -11.33
N GLN A 29 6.09 18.75 -10.40
CA GLN A 29 6.09 17.94 -9.17
C GLN A 29 4.81 17.12 -9.14
N PRO A 30 4.84 15.91 -9.77
CA PRO A 30 3.65 15.05 -9.86
C PRO A 30 3.13 14.61 -8.49
N GLU A 31 4.03 14.29 -7.57
CA GLU A 31 3.75 13.87 -6.20
C GLU A 31 4.51 14.75 -5.20
N LYS A 32 4.13 14.66 -3.92
CA LYS A 32 4.78 15.44 -2.84
C LYS A 32 6.29 15.17 -2.70
N ASP A 33 6.74 13.98 -3.14
CA ASP A 33 8.11 13.47 -3.03
C ASP A 33 8.74 13.13 -4.39
N GLU A 34 8.22 13.71 -5.48
CA GLU A 34 8.72 13.50 -6.84
C GLU A 34 8.89 14.81 -7.61
N LEU A 35 9.94 14.87 -8.41
CA LEU A 35 10.21 15.95 -9.34
C LEU A 35 10.41 15.38 -10.74
N LEU A 36 9.78 15.99 -11.75
CA LEU A 36 9.94 15.66 -13.17
C LEU A 36 10.51 16.87 -13.89
N LEU A 37 11.75 16.74 -14.37
CA LEU A 37 12.43 17.73 -15.18
C LEU A 37 12.33 17.35 -16.65
N THR A 38 11.83 18.26 -17.48
CA THR A 38 11.88 18.14 -18.94
C THR A 38 13.05 18.95 -19.45
N ILE A 39 13.99 18.31 -20.14
CA ILE A 39 15.26 18.88 -20.53
C ILE A 39 15.35 18.84 -22.06
N LYS A 40 15.62 19.99 -22.68
CA LYS A 40 15.90 20.10 -24.12
C LYS A 40 17.37 19.91 -24.38
N THR A 41 17.69 18.97 -25.24
CA THR A 41 19.04 18.68 -25.71
C THR A 41 19.09 18.75 -27.23
N PRO A 42 20.27 18.79 -27.86
CA PRO A 42 20.40 18.73 -29.33
C PRO A 42 19.76 17.47 -29.94
N SER A 43 19.77 16.35 -29.19
CA SER A 43 19.18 15.07 -29.61
C SER A 43 17.67 14.97 -29.38
N GLY A 44 17.04 15.99 -28.80
CA GLY A 44 15.61 16.01 -28.52
C GLY A 44 15.28 16.29 -27.06
N GLN A 45 14.05 15.98 -26.66
CA GLN A 45 13.53 16.24 -25.34
C GLN A 45 13.70 15.00 -24.45
N GLN A 46 14.37 15.15 -23.31
CA GLN A 46 14.54 14.12 -22.30
C GLN A 46 13.72 14.45 -21.04
N ARG A 47 13.26 13.45 -20.32
CA ARG A 47 12.48 13.61 -19.09
C ARG A 47 13.16 12.86 -17.95
N LEU A 48 13.63 13.60 -16.96
CA LEU A 48 14.29 13.06 -15.78
C LEU A 48 13.30 13.02 -14.61
N MET A 49 13.03 11.81 -14.13
CA MET A 49 12.24 11.57 -12.92
C MET A 49 13.19 11.45 -11.73
N LEU A 50 12.90 12.21 -10.68
CA LEU A 50 13.59 12.16 -9.39
C LEU A 50 12.54 11.85 -8.32
N SER A 51 12.63 10.70 -7.67
CA SER A 51 11.73 10.27 -6.61
C SER A 51 12.51 10.09 -5.32
N VAL A 52 12.11 10.81 -4.28
CA VAL A 52 12.65 10.67 -2.92
C VAL A 52 11.64 10.01 -1.98
N ASN A 53 10.86 9.09 -2.53
CA ASN A 53 9.96 8.24 -1.78
C ASN A 53 10.75 7.39 -0.77
N ALA A 54 10.26 7.30 0.47
CA ALA A 54 10.96 6.59 1.55
C ALA A 54 11.16 5.09 1.27
N SER A 55 10.20 4.45 0.59
CA SER A 55 10.26 3.03 0.25
C SER A 55 11.01 2.76 -1.05
N LEU A 56 10.92 3.72 -2.01
CA LEU A 56 11.44 3.54 -3.36
C LEU A 56 12.06 4.84 -3.90
N PRO A 57 13.22 5.26 -3.37
CA PRO A 57 13.95 6.39 -3.91
C PRO A 57 14.63 6.02 -5.22
N LEU A 58 14.39 6.80 -6.29
CA LEU A 58 14.84 6.50 -7.66
C LEU A 58 15.14 7.78 -8.44
N ALA A 59 16.07 7.68 -9.36
CA ALA A 59 16.35 8.67 -10.40
C ALA A 59 16.57 7.95 -11.72
N TYR A 60 15.89 8.36 -12.80
CA TYR A 60 16.09 7.81 -14.15
C TYR A 60 15.33 8.63 -15.20
N LEU A 61 15.73 8.46 -16.46
CA LEU A 61 15.01 9.03 -17.60
C LEU A 61 13.74 8.22 -17.86
N VAL A 62 12.62 8.91 -18.08
CA VAL A 62 11.31 8.28 -18.34
C VAL A 62 10.81 8.57 -19.75
N SER A 63 10.10 7.61 -20.32
CA SER A 63 9.55 7.71 -21.68
C SER A 63 8.29 8.59 -21.75
N SER A 64 7.52 8.68 -20.67
CA SER A 64 6.21 9.35 -20.64
C SER A 64 6.11 10.43 -19.57
N ASN A 65 5.16 11.38 -19.80
CA ASN A 65 4.82 12.37 -18.78
C ASN A 65 3.90 11.77 -17.72
N LYS A 66 4.06 12.26 -16.48
CA LYS A 66 3.10 11.99 -15.41
C LYS A 66 2.10 13.14 -15.26
N PRO A 67 0.82 12.84 -14.94
CA PRO A 67 -0.13 13.88 -14.57
C PRO A 67 0.38 14.67 -13.36
N SER A 68 0.26 15.98 -13.40
CA SER A 68 0.65 16.87 -12.30
C SER A 68 -0.58 17.49 -11.66
N PRO A 69 -0.54 17.87 -10.38
CA PRO A 69 -1.63 18.56 -9.72
C PRO A 69 -1.92 19.90 -10.39
N LEU A 70 -3.18 20.36 -10.33
CA LEU A 70 -3.62 21.64 -10.92
C LEU A 70 -2.85 22.84 -10.34
N THR A 71 -2.50 22.77 -9.07
CA THR A 71 -1.69 23.80 -8.38
C THR A 71 -0.33 23.20 -8.06
N ALA A 72 0.73 23.80 -8.59
CA ALA A 72 2.10 23.34 -8.34
C ALA A 72 2.49 23.59 -6.86
N PRO A 73 3.15 22.63 -6.19
CA PRO A 73 3.69 22.82 -4.84
C PRO A 73 4.74 23.94 -4.78
N ASN A 74 4.94 24.51 -3.58
CA ASN A 74 5.83 25.65 -3.37
C ASN A 74 7.27 25.37 -3.82
N PHE A 75 7.82 24.20 -3.53
CA PHE A 75 9.17 23.81 -3.98
C PHE A 75 9.29 23.80 -5.50
N CYS A 76 8.28 23.27 -6.21
CA CYS A 76 8.24 23.31 -7.68
C CYS A 76 8.19 24.76 -8.22
N MET A 77 7.42 25.63 -7.58
CA MET A 77 7.34 27.05 -7.97
C MET A 77 8.66 27.77 -7.73
N LEU A 78 9.34 27.49 -6.62
CA LEU A 78 10.66 28.03 -6.31
C LEU A 78 11.69 27.57 -7.37
N LEU A 79 11.74 26.28 -7.71
CA LEU A 79 12.65 25.81 -8.75
C LEU A 79 12.34 26.47 -10.12
N ARG A 80 11.06 26.63 -10.49
CA ARG A 80 10.68 27.34 -11.72
C ARG A 80 11.17 28.79 -11.73
N LYS A 81 11.13 29.48 -10.60
CA LYS A 81 11.63 30.83 -10.48
C LYS A 81 13.14 30.91 -10.72
N HIS A 82 13.91 29.95 -10.21
CA HIS A 82 15.38 30.03 -10.17
C HIS A 82 16.07 29.29 -11.33
N ILE A 83 15.58 28.14 -11.77
CA ILE A 83 16.30 27.29 -12.73
C ILE A 83 15.52 26.94 -14.00
N ASN A 84 14.36 27.57 -14.23
CA ASN A 84 13.71 27.42 -15.53
C ASN A 84 14.57 28.04 -16.64
N ASN A 85 14.75 27.34 -17.76
CA ASN A 85 15.70 27.64 -18.83
C ASN A 85 17.20 27.57 -18.43
N GLY A 86 17.51 27.18 -17.20
CA GLY A 86 18.87 26.93 -16.73
C GLY A 86 19.53 25.79 -17.50
N ARG A 87 20.86 25.86 -17.64
CA ARG A 87 21.68 24.85 -18.33
C ARG A 87 22.34 23.94 -17.30
N ILE A 88 22.25 22.64 -17.50
CA ILE A 88 22.96 21.64 -16.67
C ILE A 88 24.41 21.57 -17.16
N THR A 89 25.34 22.06 -16.36
CA THR A 89 26.75 22.15 -16.74
C THR A 89 27.61 21.02 -16.19
N GLU A 90 27.13 20.36 -15.12
CA GLU A 90 27.81 19.22 -14.52
C GLU A 90 26.78 18.29 -13.86
N ILE A 91 27.05 16.98 -13.94
CA ILE A 91 26.28 15.94 -13.19
C ILE A 91 27.34 15.06 -12.54
N SER A 92 27.40 15.08 -11.21
CA SER A 92 28.45 14.40 -10.44
C SER A 92 27.89 13.60 -9.26
N GLN A 93 28.76 12.76 -8.71
CA GLN A 93 28.52 11.92 -7.54
C GLN A 93 29.70 12.05 -6.59
N PRO A 94 29.50 12.43 -5.33
CA PRO A 94 30.57 12.42 -4.33
C PRO A 94 31.01 10.99 -4.00
N GLY A 95 32.20 10.57 -4.47
CA GLY A 95 32.66 9.19 -4.34
C GLY A 95 31.66 8.18 -4.93
N LEU A 96 31.24 7.20 -4.10
CA LEU A 96 30.12 6.29 -4.39
C LEU A 96 28.91 6.58 -3.48
N GLU A 97 28.77 7.80 -2.97
CA GLU A 97 27.57 8.16 -2.18
C GLU A 97 26.29 8.03 -3.03
N ARG A 98 25.17 7.77 -2.37
CA ARG A 98 23.86 7.73 -3.05
C ARG A 98 23.29 9.13 -3.21
N ILE A 99 24.10 10.01 -3.80
CA ILE A 99 23.81 11.42 -4.03
C ILE A 99 24.14 11.74 -5.49
N ILE A 100 23.26 12.49 -6.15
CA ILE A 100 23.48 13.06 -7.47
C ILE A 100 23.46 14.58 -7.31
N ASP A 101 24.52 15.25 -7.74
CA ASP A 101 24.61 16.70 -7.81
C ASP A 101 24.43 17.16 -9.27
N PHE A 102 23.39 17.97 -9.48
CA PHE A 102 23.15 18.67 -10.74
C PHE A 102 23.55 20.13 -10.58
N LYS A 103 24.67 20.52 -11.18
CA LYS A 103 25.10 21.92 -11.27
C LYS A 103 24.41 22.62 -12.42
N ILE A 104 23.73 23.73 -12.13
CA ILE A 104 22.86 24.41 -13.07
C ILE A 104 23.23 25.88 -13.13
N GLU A 105 23.60 26.34 -14.33
CA GLU A 105 23.81 27.76 -14.62
C GLU A 105 22.52 28.40 -15.14
N HIS A 106 22.21 29.56 -14.61
CA HIS A 106 21.04 30.34 -15.02
C HIS A 106 21.29 31.84 -14.88
N LEU A 107 20.51 32.66 -15.56
CA LEU A 107 20.52 34.10 -15.36
C LEU A 107 19.59 34.46 -14.17
N ASN A 108 20.08 35.29 -13.25
CA ASN A 108 19.26 35.85 -12.17
C ASN A 108 18.33 36.96 -12.71
N GLU A 109 17.53 37.57 -11.84
CA GLU A 109 16.58 38.65 -12.19
C GLU A 109 17.28 39.91 -12.71
N LEU A 110 18.57 40.09 -12.42
CA LEU A 110 19.40 41.21 -12.87
C LEU A 110 20.14 40.91 -14.20
N GLY A 111 20.07 39.66 -14.66
CA GLY A 111 20.76 39.22 -15.90
C GLY A 111 22.17 38.67 -15.66
N ASP A 112 22.64 38.55 -14.40
CA ASP A 112 23.93 37.96 -14.09
C ASP A 112 23.88 36.45 -14.12
N MET A 113 24.99 35.82 -14.55
CA MET A 113 25.12 34.37 -14.53
C MET A 113 25.32 33.89 -13.08
N CYS A 114 24.47 33.00 -12.64
CA CYS A 114 24.50 32.38 -11.33
C CYS A 114 24.54 30.86 -11.44
N THR A 115 25.20 30.24 -10.49
CA THR A 115 25.27 28.78 -10.34
C THR A 115 24.40 28.34 -9.17
N LYS A 116 23.69 27.25 -9.36
CA LYS A 116 22.89 26.57 -8.32
C LYS A 116 23.09 25.08 -8.42
N HIS A 117 22.88 24.38 -7.31
CA HIS A 117 22.98 22.93 -7.25
C HIS A 117 21.65 22.31 -6.83
N LEU A 118 21.27 21.23 -7.50
CA LEU A 118 20.14 20.40 -7.12
C LEU A 118 20.69 19.05 -6.63
N MET A 119 20.78 18.92 -5.30
CA MET A 119 21.28 17.72 -4.64
C MET A 119 20.15 16.71 -4.48
N VAL A 120 20.33 15.51 -5.03
CA VAL A 120 19.34 14.42 -4.95
C VAL A 120 19.91 13.29 -4.12
N GLU A 121 19.44 13.16 -2.90
CA GLU A 121 19.87 12.14 -1.94
C GLU A 121 18.91 10.94 -1.97
N LEU A 122 19.41 9.74 -2.22
CA LEU A 122 18.64 8.52 -2.44
C LEU A 122 18.92 7.47 -1.34
N MET A 123 18.59 7.84 -0.09
CA MET A 123 18.96 7.12 1.14
C MET A 123 17.74 6.55 1.89
N GLY A 124 16.78 5.95 1.17
CA GLY A 124 15.56 5.37 1.76
C GLY A 124 14.71 6.43 2.48
N LYS A 125 14.39 6.21 3.75
CA LYS A 125 13.59 7.18 4.53
C LYS A 125 14.21 8.56 4.67
N HIS A 126 15.54 8.68 4.50
CA HIS A 126 16.28 9.93 4.56
C HIS A 126 16.48 10.60 3.19
N SER A 127 15.89 10.05 2.13
CA SER A 127 15.98 10.64 0.79
C SER A 127 15.35 12.02 0.73
N ASN A 128 16.03 12.95 0.01
CA ASN A 128 15.60 14.32 -0.15
C ASN A 128 16.05 14.92 -1.49
N ILE A 129 15.41 15.98 -1.97
CA ILE A 129 15.87 16.84 -3.04
C ILE A 129 16.08 18.22 -2.41
N ILE A 130 17.34 18.68 -2.44
CA ILE A 130 17.77 19.90 -1.76
C ILE A 130 18.30 20.86 -2.80
N PHE A 131 17.83 22.09 -2.80
CA PHE A 131 18.26 23.15 -3.69
C PHE A 131 19.18 24.11 -2.94
N ILE A 132 20.41 24.26 -3.41
CA ILE A 132 21.45 25.04 -2.75
C ILE A 132 22.07 26.06 -3.71
N ASP A 133 22.70 27.08 -3.14
CA ASP A 133 23.49 28.04 -3.89
C ASP A 133 24.97 27.58 -4.02
N ASP A 134 25.78 28.38 -4.70
CA ASP A 134 27.21 28.16 -4.91
C ASP A 134 28.06 28.27 -3.63
N ASN A 135 27.49 28.81 -2.55
CA ASN A 135 28.11 28.86 -1.22
C ASN A 135 27.66 27.72 -0.31
N ASN A 136 27.05 26.66 -0.84
CA ASN A 136 26.47 25.54 -0.11
C ASN A 136 25.35 25.94 0.87
N LYS A 137 24.70 27.10 0.71
CA LYS A 137 23.52 27.48 1.51
C LYS A 137 22.26 26.87 0.92
N ILE A 138 21.46 26.24 1.77
CA ILE A 138 20.16 25.67 1.40
C ILE A 138 19.19 26.78 1.07
N ILE A 139 18.69 26.81 -0.15
CA ILE A 139 17.62 27.72 -0.58
C ILE A 139 16.25 27.14 -0.18
N ASP A 140 16.02 25.86 -0.47
CA ASP A 140 14.85 25.09 -0.01
C ASP A 140 15.06 23.59 -0.28
N SER A 141 14.10 22.76 0.14
CA SER A 141 14.11 21.33 -0.10
C SER A 141 12.69 20.80 -0.28
N ILE A 142 12.56 19.66 -0.98
CA ILE A 142 11.26 19.00 -1.17
C ILE A 142 10.72 18.45 0.16
N LYS A 143 11.62 18.08 1.09
CA LYS A 143 11.30 17.71 2.47
C LYS A 143 12.11 18.58 3.43
N ARG A 144 11.45 19.44 4.16
CA ARG A 144 12.09 20.26 5.21
C ARG A 144 12.26 19.41 6.47
N ILE A 145 13.49 19.38 6.98
CA ILE A 145 13.87 18.60 8.17
C ILE A 145 14.37 19.56 9.24
N ASN A 146 13.69 19.59 10.36
CA ASN A 146 14.06 20.40 11.53
C ASN A 146 14.69 19.52 12.64
N ALA A 147 15.17 20.14 13.70
CA ALA A 147 15.80 19.46 14.84
C ALA A 147 14.90 18.42 15.53
N SER A 148 13.57 18.56 15.45
CA SER A 148 12.65 17.58 16.03
C SER A 148 12.54 16.27 15.21
N VAL A 149 12.93 16.33 13.92
CA VAL A 149 12.86 15.19 12.99
C VAL A 149 14.22 14.50 12.85
N SER A 150 15.31 15.23 12.92
CA SER A 150 16.67 14.69 12.78
C SER A 150 17.62 15.35 13.79
N SER A 151 18.37 14.52 14.51
CA SER A 151 19.46 14.96 15.39
C SER A 151 20.80 15.14 14.67
N VAL A 152 20.90 14.69 13.39
CA VAL A 152 22.15 14.68 12.62
C VAL A 152 22.36 15.99 11.88
N ARG A 153 21.32 16.46 11.17
CA ARG A 153 21.35 17.76 10.47
C ARG A 153 19.93 18.28 10.26
N GLU A 154 19.84 19.59 10.16
CA GLU A 154 18.65 20.29 9.71
C GLU A 154 18.73 20.57 8.20
N VAL A 155 17.61 20.46 7.50
CA VAL A 155 17.50 20.81 6.08
C VAL A 155 16.42 21.86 5.94
N LEU A 156 16.81 23.11 6.19
CA LEU A 156 15.96 24.30 6.20
C LEU A 156 16.61 25.44 5.42
N PRO A 157 15.84 26.37 4.85
CA PRO A 157 16.38 27.55 4.16
C PRO A 157 17.38 28.34 5.04
N GLY A 158 18.52 28.69 4.46
CA GLY A 158 19.59 29.48 5.12
C GLY A 158 20.62 28.64 5.87
N PHE A 159 20.38 27.36 6.10
CA PHE A 159 21.37 26.45 6.72
C PHE A 159 22.44 26.00 5.69
N ASP A 160 23.58 25.55 6.20
CA ASP A 160 24.64 24.99 5.36
C ASP A 160 24.28 23.57 4.96
N TYR A 161 24.48 23.26 3.67
CA TYR A 161 24.42 21.91 3.18
C TYR A 161 25.73 21.18 3.45
N PHE A 162 25.65 19.98 4.00
CA PHE A 162 26.76 19.04 4.13
C PHE A 162 26.26 17.61 4.05
N ILE A 163 27.12 16.71 3.60
CA ILE A 163 26.87 15.27 3.59
C ILE A 163 27.19 14.74 4.99
N PRO A 164 26.21 14.17 5.73
CA PRO A 164 26.46 13.67 7.08
C PRO A 164 27.43 12.49 7.05
N ASN A 165 28.56 12.61 7.74
CA ASN A 165 29.43 11.48 8.00
C ASN A 165 28.92 10.69 9.21
N THR A 166 27.94 9.80 8.97
CA THR A 166 27.30 8.99 10.02
C THR A 166 27.90 7.59 10.18
N THR A 167 28.83 7.23 9.32
CA THR A 167 29.48 5.90 9.29
C THR A 167 30.96 6.06 8.94
N ASP A 168 31.85 5.35 9.64
CA ASP A 168 33.29 5.30 9.36
C ASP A 168 33.62 4.47 8.09
N LYS A 169 32.88 4.73 7.00
CA LYS A 169 33.08 4.05 5.72
C LYS A 169 34.02 4.85 4.84
N ALA A 170 34.98 4.17 4.25
CA ALA A 170 35.94 4.79 3.34
C ALA A 170 35.36 4.93 1.92
N ASP A 171 35.81 5.96 1.20
CA ASP A 171 35.57 6.06 -0.25
C ASP A 171 36.51 5.10 -0.98
N VAL A 172 36.00 4.00 -1.45
CA VAL A 172 36.75 2.93 -2.08
C VAL A 172 37.37 3.31 -3.43
N LEU A 173 36.80 4.33 -4.13
CA LEU A 173 37.34 4.77 -5.41
C LEU A 173 38.71 5.46 -5.27
N ALA A 174 38.99 6.00 -4.08
CA ALA A 174 40.27 6.66 -3.78
C ALA A 174 41.36 5.70 -3.28
N LEU A 175 41.02 4.43 -2.99
CA LEU A 175 41.92 3.46 -2.38
C LEU A 175 42.61 2.56 -3.42
N SER A 176 43.84 2.21 -3.14
CA SER A 176 44.61 1.14 -3.82
C SER A 176 44.26 -0.24 -3.24
N GLU A 177 44.60 -1.31 -3.95
CA GLU A 177 44.40 -2.69 -3.50
C GLU A 177 45.01 -2.98 -2.11
N PRO A 178 46.29 -2.55 -1.79
CA PRO A 178 46.83 -2.71 -0.44
C PRO A 178 46.08 -1.95 0.65
N GLU A 179 45.57 -0.75 0.36
CA GLU A 179 44.78 0.06 1.30
C GLU A 179 43.41 -0.56 1.56
N ILE A 180 42.76 -1.13 0.55
CA ILE A 180 41.53 -1.93 0.71
C ILE A 180 41.81 -3.10 1.63
N THR A 181 42.88 -3.87 1.38
CA THR A 181 43.29 -5.01 2.23
C THR A 181 43.52 -4.54 3.66
N GLY A 182 44.29 -3.46 3.85
CA GLY A 182 44.56 -2.87 5.17
C GLY A 182 43.28 -2.45 5.93
N THR A 183 42.26 -2.01 5.19
CA THR A 183 40.98 -1.57 5.79
C THR A 183 40.13 -2.71 6.32
N ILE A 184 40.24 -3.94 5.75
CA ILE A 184 39.32 -5.05 6.06
C ILE A 184 39.97 -6.20 6.82
N LYS A 185 41.29 -6.44 6.68
CA LYS A 185 41.98 -7.67 7.15
C LYS A 185 41.80 -7.98 8.63
N ASP A 186 41.73 -6.95 9.49
CA ASP A 186 41.70 -7.07 10.94
C ASP A 186 40.24 -7.03 11.51
N LYS A 187 39.24 -6.98 10.63
CA LYS A 187 37.83 -6.89 11.04
C LYS A 187 37.23 -8.29 11.22
N ALA A 188 36.79 -8.60 12.44
CA ALA A 188 36.07 -9.84 12.76
C ALA A 188 34.61 -9.77 12.27
N ILE A 189 34.43 -9.65 10.95
CA ILE A 189 33.13 -9.50 10.27
C ILE A 189 33.04 -10.60 9.21
N PRO A 190 31.85 -11.23 9.01
CA PRO A 190 31.66 -12.19 7.92
C PRO A 190 31.97 -11.58 6.54
N VAL A 191 32.62 -12.36 5.65
CA VAL A 191 33.00 -11.92 4.31
C VAL A 191 31.79 -11.37 3.54
N SER A 192 30.59 -11.99 3.73
CA SER A 192 29.34 -11.49 3.11
C SER A 192 28.91 -10.08 3.54
N LYS A 193 29.57 -9.49 4.54
CA LYS A 193 29.20 -8.15 5.07
C LYS A 193 30.34 -7.14 5.01
N ILE A 194 31.56 -7.58 4.80
CA ILE A 194 32.74 -6.74 5.00
C ILE A 194 32.79 -5.53 4.08
N LEU A 195 32.48 -5.69 2.79
CA LEU A 195 32.59 -4.61 1.82
C LEU A 195 31.55 -3.53 2.04
N TYR A 196 30.27 -3.90 2.19
CA TYR A 196 29.22 -2.90 2.39
C TYR A 196 29.21 -2.26 3.77
N GLN A 197 29.89 -2.88 4.76
CA GLN A 197 30.09 -2.26 6.07
C GLN A 197 31.33 -1.35 6.12
N SER A 198 32.33 -1.60 5.28
CA SER A 198 33.61 -0.87 5.29
C SER A 198 33.66 0.26 4.27
N PHE A 199 32.91 0.17 3.17
CA PHE A 199 33.00 1.10 2.05
C PHE A 199 31.65 1.73 1.72
N THR A 200 31.70 3.00 1.34
CA THR A 200 30.53 3.77 0.91
C THR A 200 30.01 3.25 -0.43
N GLY A 201 28.69 3.22 -0.59
CA GLY A 201 28.01 2.95 -1.86
C GLY A 201 27.98 1.49 -2.31
N ILE A 202 28.61 0.58 -1.58
CA ILE A 202 28.55 -0.86 -1.87
C ILE A 202 27.28 -1.46 -1.25
N SER A 203 26.57 -2.30 -2.00
CA SER A 203 25.38 -3.00 -1.53
C SER A 203 25.70 -4.43 -1.05
N PRO A 204 24.83 -5.03 -0.21
CA PRO A 204 24.94 -6.45 0.11
C PRO A 204 24.93 -7.37 -1.12
N GLN A 205 24.19 -6.97 -2.19
CA GLN A 205 24.13 -7.73 -3.42
C GLN A 205 25.52 -7.80 -4.07
N VAL A 206 26.18 -6.65 -4.30
CA VAL A 206 27.55 -6.57 -4.84
C VAL A 206 28.53 -7.36 -3.99
N ASN A 207 28.43 -7.27 -2.66
CA ASN A 207 29.32 -8.04 -1.76
C ASN A 207 29.15 -9.55 -1.95
N ASN A 208 27.89 -10.04 -2.08
CA ASN A 208 27.63 -11.46 -2.28
C ASN A 208 28.14 -11.96 -3.64
N GLU A 209 27.92 -11.19 -4.71
CA GLU A 209 28.46 -11.50 -6.05
C GLU A 209 29.99 -11.63 -6.02
N ILE A 210 30.68 -10.76 -5.27
CA ILE A 210 32.13 -10.85 -5.10
C ILE A 210 32.54 -12.12 -4.33
N CYS A 211 31.78 -12.51 -3.31
CA CYS A 211 32.00 -13.78 -2.61
C CYS A 211 31.87 -14.97 -3.58
N ASP A 212 30.82 -14.98 -4.40
CA ASP A 212 30.53 -16.07 -5.32
C ASP A 212 31.61 -16.18 -6.41
N ILE A 213 32.04 -15.05 -6.99
CA ILE A 213 33.10 -15.01 -8.03
C ILE A 213 34.45 -15.42 -7.46
N SER A 214 34.78 -14.94 -6.25
CA SER A 214 36.08 -15.27 -5.62
C SER A 214 36.10 -16.68 -5.01
N GLY A 215 34.95 -17.37 -4.92
CA GLY A 215 34.83 -18.68 -4.33
C GLY A 215 35.10 -18.71 -2.82
N VAL A 216 35.04 -17.55 -2.16
CA VAL A 216 35.29 -17.43 -0.72
C VAL A 216 34.00 -17.67 0.06
N GLU A 217 34.07 -18.50 1.11
CA GLU A 217 32.91 -18.82 1.92
C GLU A 217 32.33 -17.59 2.62
N ALA A 218 31.10 -17.21 2.24
CA ALA A 218 30.43 -15.97 2.66
C ALA A 218 30.22 -15.83 4.18
N ARG A 219 30.11 -16.96 4.90
CA ARG A 219 29.88 -17.00 6.36
C ARG A 219 31.14 -16.91 7.18
N LYS A 220 32.31 -17.20 6.59
CA LYS A 220 33.62 -17.19 7.24
C LYS A 220 33.97 -15.76 7.69
N SER A 221 34.60 -15.59 8.84
CA SER A 221 35.12 -14.28 9.25
C SER A 221 36.32 -13.88 8.37
N VAL A 222 36.48 -12.58 8.07
CA VAL A 222 37.64 -12.09 7.31
C VAL A 222 38.96 -12.46 8.01
N THR A 223 39.00 -12.47 9.34
CA THR A 223 40.17 -12.87 10.15
C THR A 223 40.50 -14.34 10.05
N GLU A 224 39.61 -15.20 9.54
CA GLU A 224 39.80 -16.64 9.35
C GLU A 224 40.25 -16.98 7.93
N LEU A 225 40.31 -15.98 7.02
CA LEU A 225 40.78 -16.18 5.68
C LEU A 225 42.31 -16.39 5.64
N SER A 226 42.77 -17.29 4.78
CA SER A 226 44.17 -17.35 4.43
C SER A 226 44.62 -16.10 3.66
N ASN A 227 45.89 -15.81 3.64
CA ASN A 227 46.41 -14.66 2.87
C ASN A 227 46.04 -14.76 1.38
N ASP A 228 46.02 -15.96 0.81
CA ASP A 228 45.70 -16.18 -0.59
C ASP A 228 44.20 -15.95 -0.86
N GLU A 229 43.31 -16.44 0.02
CA GLU A 229 41.86 -16.18 -0.07
C GLU A 229 41.57 -14.69 0.04
N LEU A 230 42.16 -14.00 1.01
CA LEU A 230 41.99 -12.56 1.19
C LEU A 230 42.49 -11.75 -0.01
N THR A 231 43.68 -12.09 -0.51
CA THR A 231 44.26 -11.43 -1.70
C THR A 231 43.38 -11.64 -2.92
N HIS A 232 42.89 -12.86 -3.13
CA HIS A 232 42.02 -13.17 -4.26
C HIS A 232 40.67 -12.42 -4.16
N PHE A 233 40.08 -12.38 -2.97
CA PHE A 233 38.84 -11.65 -2.70
C PHE A 233 38.98 -10.14 -2.97
N VAL A 234 40.05 -9.52 -2.44
CA VAL A 234 40.33 -8.09 -2.64
C VAL A 234 40.63 -7.78 -4.10
N ARG A 235 41.37 -8.62 -4.78
CA ARG A 235 41.70 -8.45 -6.20
C ARG A 235 40.44 -8.56 -7.08
N THR A 236 39.53 -9.50 -6.76
CA THR A 236 38.24 -9.63 -7.44
C THR A 236 37.42 -8.35 -7.27
N PHE A 237 37.37 -7.82 -6.06
CA PHE A 237 36.70 -6.54 -5.79
C PHE A 237 37.35 -5.37 -6.52
N TYR A 238 38.69 -5.28 -6.52
CA TYR A 238 39.41 -4.23 -7.18
C TYR A 238 39.18 -4.23 -8.70
N ASN A 239 39.15 -5.38 -9.35
CA ASN A 239 38.82 -5.51 -10.77
C ASN A 239 37.41 -4.98 -11.09
N ILE A 240 36.43 -5.21 -10.19
CA ILE A 240 35.09 -4.65 -10.32
C ILE A 240 35.14 -3.12 -10.19
N LEU A 241 35.92 -2.58 -9.25
CA LEU A 241 36.10 -1.13 -9.14
C LEU A 241 36.74 -0.51 -10.38
N ASP A 242 37.65 -1.22 -11.03
CA ASP A 242 38.26 -0.75 -12.30
C ASP A 242 37.22 -0.70 -13.44
N THR A 243 36.26 -1.65 -13.48
CA THR A 243 35.11 -1.60 -14.38
C THR A 243 34.22 -0.38 -14.08
N VAL A 244 34.01 -0.06 -12.81
CA VAL A 244 33.25 1.14 -12.38
C VAL A 244 34.01 2.43 -12.76
N LYS A 245 35.34 2.49 -12.58
CA LYS A 245 36.16 3.64 -12.93
C LYS A 245 36.22 3.86 -14.44
N SER A 246 36.29 2.79 -15.24
CA SER A 246 36.29 2.85 -16.71
C SER A 246 34.91 3.10 -17.32
N ASN A 247 33.85 3.12 -16.52
CA ASN A 247 32.44 3.26 -16.95
C ASN A 247 31.99 2.16 -17.94
N ASP A 248 32.53 0.95 -17.81
CA ASP A 248 32.11 -0.21 -18.61
C ASP A 248 30.89 -0.88 -17.95
N PHE A 249 29.71 -0.33 -18.22
CA PHE A 249 28.44 -0.78 -17.62
C PHE A 249 27.62 -1.60 -18.60
N ASN A 250 27.02 -2.69 -18.09
CA ASN A 250 26.18 -3.63 -18.82
C ASN A 250 24.85 -3.87 -18.08
N PRO A 251 23.86 -2.97 -18.23
CA PRO A 251 22.59 -3.07 -17.51
C PRO A 251 21.84 -4.34 -17.90
N VAL A 252 21.39 -5.10 -16.89
CA VAL A 252 20.72 -6.38 -17.08
C VAL A 252 19.65 -6.60 -16.03
N ILE A 253 18.51 -7.23 -16.41
CA ILE A 253 17.53 -7.80 -15.50
C ILE A 253 17.67 -9.32 -15.57
N ILE A 254 17.88 -9.95 -14.43
CA ILE A 254 18.02 -11.39 -14.28
C ILE A 254 16.75 -11.91 -13.59
N THR A 255 16.10 -12.90 -14.20
CA THR A 255 14.91 -13.56 -13.64
C THR A 255 15.30 -14.92 -13.11
N ASN A 256 15.06 -15.16 -11.82
CA ASN A 256 15.29 -16.44 -11.17
C ASN A 256 13.97 -16.92 -10.55
N GLY A 257 13.24 -17.74 -11.31
CA GLY A 257 11.89 -18.17 -10.94
C GLY A 257 10.90 -17.00 -10.83
N LYS A 258 10.43 -16.70 -9.61
CA LYS A 258 9.52 -15.56 -9.34
C LYS A 258 10.28 -14.26 -8.99
N ASP A 259 11.55 -14.35 -8.67
CA ASP A 259 12.37 -13.22 -8.25
C ASP A 259 13.07 -12.58 -9.45
N LYS A 260 13.01 -11.26 -9.50
CA LYS A 260 13.75 -10.45 -10.46
C LYS A 260 14.77 -9.60 -9.72
N ILE A 261 16.00 -9.63 -10.19
CA ILE A 261 17.08 -8.73 -9.75
C ILE A 261 17.60 -7.97 -10.96
N TYR A 262 18.21 -6.81 -10.75
CA TYR A 262 18.94 -6.12 -11.80
C TYR A 262 20.37 -5.87 -11.37
N ASP A 263 21.24 -5.73 -12.34
CA ASP A 263 22.62 -5.33 -12.17
C ASP A 263 23.09 -4.40 -13.27
N VAL A 264 24.14 -3.65 -13.03
CA VAL A 264 24.76 -2.74 -14.00
C VAL A 264 26.17 -3.16 -14.38
N ILE A 265 26.71 -4.21 -13.74
CA ILE A 265 28.02 -4.80 -14.01
C ILE A 265 27.83 -6.23 -14.50
N ASN A 266 28.64 -6.62 -15.46
CA ASN A 266 28.68 -8.01 -15.91
C ASN A 266 29.66 -8.81 -15.03
N TYR A 267 29.12 -9.59 -14.10
CA TYR A 267 29.90 -10.46 -13.22
C TYR A 267 30.31 -11.80 -13.87
N GLY A 268 30.01 -12.02 -15.16
CA GLY A 268 30.37 -13.25 -15.86
C GLY A 268 29.46 -14.46 -15.51
N THR A 269 28.48 -14.29 -14.66
CA THR A 269 27.51 -15.33 -14.33
C THR A 269 26.52 -15.51 -15.47
N SER A 270 26.54 -16.66 -16.13
CA SER A 270 25.58 -17.04 -17.18
C SER A 270 24.25 -17.41 -16.55
N ALA A 271 23.41 -16.44 -16.23
CA ALA A 271 22.03 -16.68 -15.84
C ALA A 271 21.19 -17.01 -17.10
N CYS A 272 20.44 -18.10 -17.06
CA CYS A 272 19.67 -18.60 -18.21
C CYS A 272 18.60 -17.61 -18.71
N ASP A 273 18.10 -16.69 -17.86
CA ASP A 273 17.02 -15.75 -18.17
C ASP A 273 17.45 -14.30 -17.91
N ALA A 274 18.49 -13.83 -18.62
CA ALA A 274 18.99 -12.46 -18.49
C ALA A 274 18.55 -11.60 -19.69
N VAL A 275 17.90 -10.48 -19.43
CA VAL A 275 17.52 -9.47 -20.43
C VAL A 275 18.49 -8.29 -20.33
N LYS A 276 19.25 -8.04 -21.40
CA LYS A 276 20.20 -6.93 -21.51
C LYS A 276 19.50 -5.66 -21.98
N TYR A 277 19.98 -4.51 -21.50
CA TYR A 277 19.50 -3.19 -21.84
C TYR A 277 20.63 -2.28 -22.31
N ASP A 278 20.32 -1.41 -23.28
CA ASP A 278 21.25 -0.38 -23.76
C ASP A 278 21.23 0.88 -22.88
N SER A 279 20.36 0.93 -21.87
CA SER A 279 20.13 2.10 -21.03
C SER A 279 19.77 1.65 -19.61
N VAL A 280 20.51 2.20 -18.64
CA VAL A 280 20.24 2.01 -17.21
C VAL A 280 18.86 2.54 -16.84
N SER A 281 18.49 3.71 -17.37
CA SER A 281 17.19 4.32 -17.13
C SER A 281 16.04 3.43 -17.61
N ARG A 282 16.17 2.81 -18.80
CA ARG A 282 15.14 1.90 -19.32
C ARG A 282 15.03 0.61 -18.51
N MET A 283 16.16 0.05 -18.13
CA MET A 283 16.20 -1.10 -17.23
C MET A 283 15.50 -0.79 -15.90
N LEU A 284 15.78 0.37 -15.29
CA LEU A 284 15.15 0.79 -14.03
C LEU A 284 13.67 1.07 -14.22
N GLU A 285 13.25 1.71 -15.33
CA GLU A 285 11.84 1.96 -15.65
C GLU A 285 11.06 0.64 -15.71
N ASP A 286 11.57 -0.36 -16.44
CA ASP A 286 10.93 -1.66 -16.60
C ASP A 286 10.93 -2.47 -15.30
N TYR A 287 12.05 -2.49 -14.56
CA TYR A 287 12.16 -3.22 -13.29
C TYR A 287 11.23 -2.67 -12.21
N TYR A 288 11.15 -1.34 -12.09
CA TYR A 288 10.37 -0.70 -11.02
C TYR A 288 8.93 -0.37 -11.41
N LYS A 289 8.51 -0.59 -12.65
CA LYS A 289 7.19 -0.24 -13.16
C LYS A 289 6.07 -0.75 -12.26
N ASP A 290 6.04 -2.05 -12.00
CA ASP A 290 4.98 -2.69 -11.20
C ASP A 290 5.11 -2.36 -9.71
N LYS A 291 6.34 -2.34 -9.16
CA LYS A 291 6.62 -1.98 -7.76
C LYS A 291 6.24 -0.52 -7.47
N ASN A 292 6.57 0.38 -8.37
CA ASN A 292 6.28 1.81 -8.22
C ASN A 292 4.76 2.08 -8.19
N ILE A 293 3.97 1.40 -9.04
CA ILE A 293 2.51 1.52 -9.04
C ILE A 293 1.93 0.97 -7.73
N SER A 294 2.34 -0.21 -7.31
CA SER A 294 1.89 -0.88 -6.10
C SER A 294 2.18 -0.06 -4.83
N ASP A 295 3.41 0.41 -4.66
CA ASP A 295 3.81 1.22 -3.49
C ASP A 295 3.05 2.55 -3.42
N ARG A 296 2.78 3.18 -4.57
CA ARG A 296 2.00 4.43 -4.65
C ARG A 296 0.53 4.23 -4.34
N ILE A 297 -0.07 3.16 -4.85
CA ILE A 297 -1.44 2.82 -4.51
C ILE A 297 -1.55 2.59 -3.01
N ARG A 298 -0.60 1.84 -2.42
CA ARG A 298 -0.54 1.62 -0.99
C ARG A 298 -0.38 2.92 -0.18
N GLN A 299 0.48 3.84 -0.61
CA GLN A 299 0.70 5.12 0.06
C GLN A 299 -0.53 6.04 -0.05
N ARG A 300 -1.13 6.15 -1.25
CA ARG A 300 -2.35 6.95 -1.45
C ARG A 300 -3.58 6.34 -0.78
N SER A 301 -3.63 5.02 -0.62
CA SER A 301 -4.70 4.35 0.11
C SER A 301 -4.57 4.49 1.64
N ALA A 302 -3.42 4.94 2.16
CA ALA A 302 -3.17 5.03 3.60
C ALA A 302 -4.21 5.90 4.33
N ASP A 303 -4.56 7.06 3.78
CA ASP A 303 -5.57 7.96 4.36
C ASP A 303 -6.97 7.30 4.34
N LEU A 304 -7.33 6.63 3.23
CA LEU A 304 -8.61 5.91 3.12
C LEU A 304 -8.65 4.73 4.08
N ARG A 305 -7.57 3.97 4.21
CA ARG A 305 -7.44 2.87 5.18
C ARG A 305 -7.58 3.35 6.62
N GLN A 306 -6.99 4.49 6.94
CA GLN A 306 -7.10 5.09 8.28
C GLN A 306 -8.55 5.48 8.59
N ILE A 307 -9.27 6.07 7.63
CA ILE A 307 -10.69 6.42 7.77
C ILE A 307 -11.53 5.17 8.00
N VAL A 308 -11.38 4.14 7.16
CA VAL A 308 -12.10 2.86 7.25
C VAL A 308 -11.80 2.15 8.57
N SER A 309 -10.53 2.04 8.96
CA SER A 309 -10.11 1.43 10.22
C SER A 309 -10.71 2.14 11.44
N THR A 310 -10.68 3.47 11.46
CA THR A 310 -11.27 4.27 12.54
C THR A 310 -12.79 4.06 12.63
N ALA A 311 -13.47 4.02 11.48
CA ALA A 311 -14.91 3.77 11.42
C ALA A 311 -15.25 2.34 11.88
N LEU A 312 -14.50 1.32 11.47
CA LEU A 312 -14.65 -0.06 11.90
C LEU A 312 -14.50 -0.20 13.41
N VAL A 313 -13.42 0.34 14.00
CA VAL A 313 -13.21 0.28 15.47
C VAL A 313 -14.36 0.92 16.22
N ARG A 314 -14.88 2.06 15.75
CA ARG A 314 -16.04 2.72 16.37
C ARG A 314 -17.31 1.87 16.28
N ASN A 315 -17.58 1.28 15.11
CA ASN A 315 -18.77 0.49 14.89
C ASN A 315 -18.73 -0.86 15.64
N TYR A 316 -17.58 -1.52 15.73
CA TYR A 316 -17.43 -2.72 16.56
C TYR A 316 -17.71 -2.42 18.04
N LYS A 317 -17.15 -1.35 18.61
CA LYS A 317 -17.43 -0.94 19.99
C LYS A 317 -18.92 -0.63 20.21
N LYS A 318 -19.55 0.03 19.21
CA LYS A 318 -20.99 0.32 19.25
C LYS A 318 -21.81 -0.96 19.23
N TYR A 319 -21.47 -1.92 18.37
CA TYR A 319 -22.13 -3.21 18.25
C TYR A 319 -22.03 -4.03 19.56
N ASP A 320 -20.85 -4.13 20.15
CA ASP A 320 -20.62 -4.82 21.41
C ASP A 320 -21.43 -4.21 22.56
N LEU A 321 -21.51 -2.88 22.62
CA LEU A 321 -22.32 -2.19 23.62
C LEU A 321 -23.82 -2.47 23.42
N GLN A 322 -24.29 -2.42 22.17
CA GLN A 322 -25.68 -2.72 21.82
C GLN A 322 -26.04 -4.17 22.16
N GLN A 323 -25.14 -5.13 21.93
CA GLN A 323 -25.33 -6.53 22.29
C GLN A 323 -25.48 -6.69 23.81
N LYS A 324 -24.58 -6.11 24.61
CA LYS A 324 -24.67 -6.14 26.06
C LYS A 324 -25.98 -5.53 26.58
N GLN A 325 -26.41 -4.40 26.00
CA GLN A 325 -27.67 -3.76 26.36
C GLN A 325 -28.90 -4.62 25.97
N LEU A 326 -28.81 -5.36 24.85
CA LEU A 326 -29.84 -6.29 24.42
C LEU A 326 -29.96 -7.46 25.40
N ASP A 327 -28.83 -8.04 25.83
CA ASP A 327 -28.78 -9.13 26.81
C ASP A 327 -29.42 -8.71 28.16
N ASP A 328 -29.17 -7.46 28.60
CA ASP A 328 -29.77 -6.90 29.82
C ASP A 328 -31.31 -6.81 29.74
N THR A 329 -31.88 -6.76 28.52
CA THR A 329 -33.31 -6.77 28.32
C THR A 329 -33.97 -8.14 28.55
N SER A 330 -33.18 -9.22 28.65
CA SER A 330 -33.66 -10.60 28.87
C SER A 330 -34.52 -10.71 30.12
N LYS A 331 -34.24 -9.90 31.15
CA LYS A 331 -35.00 -9.82 32.41
C LYS A 331 -36.42 -9.28 32.26
N ARG A 332 -36.82 -8.80 31.05
CA ARG A 332 -38.16 -8.22 30.84
C ARG A 332 -39.29 -9.20 31.16
N GLU A 333 -39.14 -10.48 30.73
CA GLU A 333 -40.16 -11.50 30.98
C GLU A 333 -40.35 -11.78 32.47
N THR A 334 -39.29 -11.78 33.25
CA THR A 334 -39.34 -11.90 34.70
C THR A 334 -40.19 -10.78 35.33
N TYR A 335 -39.98 -9.53 34.88
CA TYR A 335 -40.77 -8.41 35.39
C TYR A 335 -42.25 -8.47 34.94
N ARG A 336 -42.54 -9.02 33.75
CA ARG A 336 -43.92 -9.28 33.32
C ARG A 336 -44.59 -10.29 34.24
N ILE A 337 -43.92 -11.43 34.47
CA ILE A 337 -44.42 -12.50 35.36
C ILE A 337 -44.63 -11.95 36.77
N TYR A 338 -43.72 -11.20 37.35
CA TYR A 338 -43.87 -10.56 38.66
C TYR A 338 -45.08 -9.65 38.71
N GLY A 339 -45.30 -8.82 37.70
CA GLY A 339 -46.44 -7.94 37.61
C GLY A 339 -47.78 -8.69 37.53
N GLU A 340 -47.83 -9.76 36.73
CA GLU A 340 -49.01 -10.60 36.57
C GLU A 340 -49.37 -11.37 37.88
N LEU A 341 -48.36 -12.01 38.49
CA LEU A 341 -48.54 -12.75 39.73
C LEU A 341 -49.00 -11.84 40.89
N LEU A 342 -48.46 -10.63 40.99
CA LEU A 342 -48.90 -9.65 41.99
C LEU A 342 -50.31 -9.14 41.74
N ASN A 343 -50.81 -9.13 40.52
CA ASN A 343 -52.18 -8.81 40.23
C ASN A 343 -53.18 -9.95 40.66
N VAL A 344 -52.68 -11.21 40.54
CA VAL A 344 -53.49 -12.40 40.90
C VAL A 344 -53.53 -12.64 42.43
N TYR A 345 -52.34 -12.63 43.05
CA TYR A 345 -52.14 -12.98 44.46
C TYR A 345 -52.04 -11.78 45.39
N GLY A 346 -52.15 -10.54 44.87
CA GLY A 346 -51.93 -9.30 45.62
C GLY A 346 -52.84 -9.11 46.84
N TYR A 347 -54.00 -9.73 46.87
CA TYR A 347 -54.94 -9.66 47.99
C TYR A 347 -54.49 -10.48 49.22
N GLU A 348 -53.57 -11.46 49.04
CA GLU A 348 -53.05 -12.29 50.12
C GLU A 348 -51.79 -11.70 50.74
N ILE A 349 -51.22 -10.66 50.13
CA ILE A 349 -49.93 -10.09 50.50
C ILE A 349 -50.08 -9.06 51.62
N PRO A 350 -49.44 -9.24 52.78
CA PRO A 350 -49.47 -8.26 53.87
C PRO A 350 -48.96 -6.88 53.49
N LYS A 351 -49.50 -5.84 54.07
CA LYS A 351 -48.92 -4.50 53.97
C LYS A 351 -47.52 -4.51 54.60
N ASP A 352 -46.62 -3.77 54.02
CA ASP A 352 -45.20 -3.66 54.43
C ASP A 352 -44.35 -4.91 54.20
N ALA A 353 -44.81 -5.89 53.42
CA ALA A 353 -44.00 -7.05 53.02
C ALA A 353 -42.83 -6.64 52.13
N LYS A 354 -41.61 -7.16 52.41
CA LYS A 354 -40.38 -6.96 51.60
C LYS A 354 -40.30 -7.95 50.42
N SER A 355 -40.99 -9.06 50.47
CA SER A 355 -41.08 -10.08 49.44
C SER A 355 -42.35 -10.90 49.65
N CYS A 356 -42.82 -11.58 48.61
CA CYS A 356 -43.86 -12.60 48.70
C CYS A 356 -43.42 -13.85 47.92
N GLU A 357 -43.80 -15.02 48.41
CA GLU A 357 -43.65 -16.28 47.71
C GLU A 357 -45.00 -16.71 47.16
N VAL A 358 -45.09 -16.89 45.85
CA VAL A 358 -46.33 -17.21 45.14
C VAL A 358 -46.07 -18.28 44.08
N LEU A 359 -47.11 -19.06 43.76
CA LEU A 359 -47.00 -20.08 42.71
C LEU A 359 -46.96 -19.39 41.32
N ASN A 360 -45.91 -19.65 40.60
CA ASN A 360 -45.81 -19.28 39.19
C ASN A 360 -46.61 -20.30 38.35
N TYR A 361 -47.78 -19.94 37.92
CA TYR A 361 -48.64 -20.82 37.13
C TYR A 361 -48.12 -21.15 35.71
N TYR A 362 -47.06 -20.47 35.26
CA TYR A 362 -46.39 -20.80 33.99
C TYR A 362 -45.42 -21.97 34.12
N THR A 363 -44.71 -22.07 35.25
CA THR A 363 -43.68 -23.12 35.50
C THR A 363 -44.13 -24.14 36.54
N ASN A 364 -45.22 -23.90 37.24
CA ASN A 364 -45.72 -24.68 38.37
C ASN A 364 -44.75 -24.79 39.54
N GLU A 365 -43.90 -23.76 39.73
CA GLU A 365 -42.91 -23.63 40.80
C GLU A 365 -43.17 -22.38 41.63
N ASN A 366 -42.79 -22.40 42.91
CA ASN A 366 -42.87 -21.21 43.75
C ASN A 366 -41.77 -20.22 43.37
N ILE A 367 -42.13 -18.94 43.26
CA ILE A 367 -41.22 -17.85 42.95
C ILE A 367 -41.29 -16.76 44.01
N THR A 368 -40.13 -16.28 44.47
CA THR A 368 -40.05 -15.17 45.41
C THR A 368 -39.98 -13.85 44.65
N ILE A 369 -40.99 -12.98 44.86
CA ILE A 369 -41.07 -11.65 44.24
C ILE A 369 -40.64 -10.60 45.27
N PRO A 370 -39.56 -9.81 45.01
CA PRO A 370 -39.16 -8.69 45.85
C PRO A 370 -40.20 -7.57 45.79
N LEU A 371 -40.56 -7.00 46.94
CA LEU A 371 -41.55 -5.92 47.07
C LEU A 371 -40.91 -4.68 47.69
N ASP A 372 -41.42 -3.53 47.29
CA ASP A 372 -41.18 -2.26 47.97
C ASP A 372 -42.23 -2.13 49.11
N PRO A 373 -41.80 -2.16 50.38
CA PRO A 373 -42.73 -2.17 51.51
C PRO A 373 -43.52 -0.87 51.67
N GLN A 374 -43.12 0.22 51.00
CA GLN A 374 -43.84 1.49 51.00
C GLN A 374 -45.00 1.50 50.00
N LEU A 375 -45.11 0.49 49.15
CA LEU A 375 -46.08 0.39 48.07
C LEU A 375 -47.02 -0.80 48.31
N SER A 376 -48.30 -0.64 47.98
CA SER A 376 -49.23 -1.75 47.94
C SER A 376 -48.85 -2.80 46.88
N ALA A 377 -49.37 -4.01 46.97
CA ALA A 377 -49.16 -5.07 45.98
C ALA A 377 -49.50 -4.61 44.54
N LEU A 378 -50.58 -3.86 44.38
CA LEU A 378 -51.03 -3.30 43.10
C LEU A 378 -50.01 -2.23 42.57
N GLU A 379 -49.48 -1.41 43.45
CA GLU A 379 -48.45 -0.41 43.06
C GLU A 379 -47.13 -1.07 42.70
N ASN A 380 -46.71 -2.10 43.44
CA ASN A 380 -45.57 -2.95 43.09
C ASN A 380 -45.75 -3.62 41.71
N SER A 381 -46.97 -4.18 41.45
CA SER A 381 -47.31 -4.71 40.12
C SER A 381 -47.14 -3.66 39.02
N LYS A 382 -47.70 -2.46 39.20
CA LYS A 382 -47.53 -1.34 38.24
C LYS A 382 -46.07 -0.97 38.04
N LYS A 383 -45.26 -0.98 39.11
CA LYS A 383 -43.84 -0.71 39.06
C LYS A 383 -43.08 -1.77 38.21
N TYR A 384 -43.46 -3.06 38.35
CA TYR A 384 -42.90 -4.14 37.53
C TYR A 384 -43.34 -4.05 36.07
N PHE A 385 -44.61 -3.75 35.78
CA PHE A 385 -45.06 -3.52 34.42
C PHE A 385 -44.42 -2.29 33.78
N ALA A 386 -44.15 -1.23 34.53
CA ALA A 386 -43.40 -0.09 34.02
C ALA A 386 -41.96 -0.48 33.60
N LYS A 387 -41.27 -1.33 34.43
CA LYS A 387 -39.96 -1.89 34.08
C LYS A 387 -40.03 -2.78 32.84
N TYR A 388 -41.03 -3.68 32.77
CA TYR A 388 -41.25 -4.52 31.59
C TYR A 388 -41.43 -3.70 30.33
N ASN A 389 -42.33 -2.71 30.33
CA ASN A 389 -42.62 -1.88 29.17
C ASN A 389 -41.38 -1.06 28.72
N LYS A 390 -40.58 -0.57 29.67
CA LYS A 390 -39.31 0.11 29.36
C LYS A 390 -38.33 -0.84 28.65
N LEU A 391 -38.11 -2.03 29.21
CA LEU A 391 -37.17 -3.01 28.62
C LEU A 391 -37.69 -3.57 27.29
N LYS A 392 -39.00 -3.74 27.12
CA LYS A 392 -39.61 -4.16 25.85
C LYS A 392 -39.34 -3.16 24.74
N ARG A 393 -39.58 -1.86 24.97
CA ARG A 393 -39.27 -0.81 24.00
C ARG A 393 -37.76 -0.74 23.68
N THR A 394 -36.92 -0.91 24.71
CA THR A 394 -35.48 -0.96 24.54
C THR A 394 -35.06 -2.15 23.67
N TYR A 395 -35.63 -3.33 23.89
CA TYR A 395 -35.38 -4.53 23.09
C TYR A 395 -35.74 -4.33 21.62
N GLU A 396 -36.93 -3.81 21.34
CA GLU A 396 -37.41 -3.56 19.98
C GLU A 396 -36.48 -2.57 19.24
N ALA A 397 -36.13 -1.45 19.87
CA ALA A 397 -35.26 -0.45 19.30
C ALA A 397 -33.81 -0.97 19.08
N LEU A 398 -33.25 -1.72 20.04
CA LEU A 398 -31.91 -2.28 19.92
C LEU A 398 -31.83 -3.38 18.86
N SER A 399 -32.89 -4.19 18.70
CA SER A 399 -32.91 -5.24 17.66
C SER A 399 -32.75 -4.66 16.25
N GLU A 400 -33.40 -3.53 15.95
CA GLU A 400 -33.27 -2.83 14.68
C GLU A 400 -31.87 -2.15 14.55
N LEU A 401 -31.41 -1.49 15.63
CA LEU A 401 -30.13 -0.79 15.64
C LEU A 401 -28.94 -1.74 15.46
N ILE A 402 -28.99 -2.94 16.05
CA ILE A 402 -27.95 -3.96 15.90
C ILE A 402 -27.83 -4.41 14.45
N LEU A 403 -28.96 -4.65 13.78
CA LEU A 403 -28.97 -5.04 12.36
C LEU A 403 -28.36 -3.95 11.48
N SER A 404 -28.72 -2.68 11.71
CA SER A 404 -28.17 -1.57 10.95
C SER A 404 -26.66 -1.36 11.22
N THR A 405 -26.22 -1.51 12.48
CA THR A 405 -24.80 -1.40 12.85
C THR A 405 -24.00 -2.55 12.23
N LYS A 406 -24.56 -3.77 12.21
CA LYS A 406 -23.91 -4.92 11.56
C LYS A 406 -23.77 -4.71 10.06
N ALA A 407 -24.81 -4.22 9.39
CA ALA A 407 -24.76 -3.90 7.96
C ALA A 407 -23.70 -2.83 7.63
N GLU A 408 -23.51 -1.82 8.50
CA GLU A 408 -22.48 -0.80 8.37
C GLU A 408 -21.07 -1.39 8.54
N ILE A 409 -20.88 -2.34 9.47
CA ILE A 409 -19.62 -3.07 9.65
C ILE A 409 -19.31 -3.90 8.40
N ASP A 410 -20.28 -4.68 7.90
CA ASP A 410 -20.09 -5.53 6.73
C ASP A 410 -19.75 -4.71 5.48
N HIS A 411 -20.36 -3.54 5.32
CA HIS A 411 -20.04 -2.59 4.26
C HIS A 411 -18.61 -2.02 4.40
N LEU A 412 -18.19 -1.60 5.60
CA LEU A 412 -16.84 -1.12 5.84
C LEU A 412 -15.77 -2.21 5.64
N GLU A 413 -16.07 -3.46 6.02
CA GLU A 413 -15.17 -4.59 5.75
C GLU A 413 -15.03 -4.87 4.26
N SER A 414 -16.11 -4.75 3.47
CA SER A 414 -16.05 -4.89 2.01
C SER A 414 -15.20 -3.79 1.37
N ILE A 415 -15.32 -2.54 1.84
CA ILE A 415 -14.47 -1.42 1.40
C ILE A 415 -12.99 -1.68 1.77
N ASN A 416 -12.71 -2.20 2.97
CA ASN A 416 -11.35 -2.53 3.38
C ASN A 416 -10.75 -3.59 2.46
N THR A 417 -11.51 -4.62 2.10
CA THR A 417 -11.09 -5.65 1.13
C THR A 417 -10.87 -5.05 -0.28
N ALA A 418 -11.75 -4.13 -0.73
CA ALA A 418 -11.58 -3.42 -1.98
C ALA A 418 -10.28 -2.57 -2.02
N LEU A 419 -9.88 -1.98 -0.89
CA LEU A 419 -8.59 -1.27 -0.77
C LEU A 419 -7.37 -2.21 -0.90
N ASP A 420 -7.52 -3.50 -0.55
CA ASP A 420 -6.46 -4.51 -0.72
C ASP A 420 -6.38 -5.02 -2.18
N ILE A 421 -7.50 -4.95 -2.91
CA ILE A 421 -7.63 -5.39 -4.31
C ILE A 421 -7.24 -4.27 -5.29
N ALA A 422 -7.37 -3.00 -4.90
CA ALA A 422 -7.12 -1.85 -5.77
C ALA A 422 -5.72 -1.86 -6.38
N VAL A 423 -5.63 -1.72 -7.71
CA VAL A 423 -4.37 -1.72 -8.49
C VAL A 423 -4.16 -0.44 -9.29
N SER A 424 -5.12 0.50 -9.25
CA SER A 424 -5.05 1.75 -10.00
C SER A 424 -5.55 2.95 -9.17
N TYR A 425 -5.24 4.16 -9.64
CA TYR A 425 -5.76 5.39 -9.01
C TYR A 425 -7.26 5.55 -9.21
N GLU A 426 -7.75 5.03 -10.31
CA GLU A 426 -9.16 5.00 -10.66
C GLU A 426 -9.93 4.16 -9.66
N ASP A 427 -9.39 2.99 -9.28
CA ASP A 427 -9.98 2.11 -8.27
C ASP A 427 -10.09 2.83 -6.91
N LEU A 428 -9.01 3.50 -6.47
CA LEU A 428 -9.04 4.32 -5.24
C LEU A 428 -10.02 5.50 -5.34
N GLY A 429 -10.19 6.08 -6.54
CA GLY A 429 -11.17 7.13 -6.83
C GLY A 429 -12.59 6.65 -6.57
N GLN A 430 -12.97 5.48 -7.09
CA GLN A 430 -14.31 4.89 -6.88
C GLN A 430 -14.56 4.54 -5.40
N ILE A 431 -13.56 3.94 -4.72
CA ILE A 431 -13.67 3.66 -3.28
C ILE A 431 -13.87 4.95 -2.48
N ARG A 432 -13.20 6.03 -2.85
CA ARG A 432 -13.38 7.33 -2.21
C ARG A 432 -14.77 7.92 -2.47
N GLU A 433 -15.29 7.80 -3.68
CA GLU A 433 -16.67 8.22 -4.01
C GLU A 433 -17.68 7.48 -3.14
N GLU A 434 -17.53 6.16 -2.98
CA GLU A 434 -18.36 5.34 -2.11
C GLU A 434 -18.29 5.80 -0.65
N LEU A 435 -17.10 6.06 -0.10
CA LEU A 435 -16.92 6.60 1.26
C LEU A 435 -17.56 7.98 1.45
N ILE A 436 -17.61 8.82 0.41
CA ILE A 436 -18.30 10.11 0.43
C ILE A 436 -19.81 9.92 0.39
N GLU A 437 -20.32 9.04 -0.46
CA GLU A 437 -21.75 8.77 -0.62
C GLU A 437 -22.37 8.24 0.69
N TYR A 438 -21.66 7.37 1.39
CA TYR A 438 -22.10 6.80 2.67
C TYR A 438 -21.69 7.63 3.90
N GLY A 439 -21.14 8.85 3.71
CA GLY A 439 -20.91 9.82 4.78
C GLY A 439 -19.68 9.59 5.65
N PHE A 440 -18.80 8.66 5.31
CA PHE A 440 -17.52 8.44 6.00
C PHE A 440 -16.48 9.54 5.69
N ILE A 441 -16.61 10.20 4.55
CA ILE A 441 -15.81 11.36 4.14
C ILE A 441 -16.73 12.53 3.85
N LYS A 442 -16.42 13.71 4.42
CA LYS A 442 -17.16 14.93 4.14
C LYS A 442 -16.94 15.39 2.68
N LYS A 443 -18.03 15.68 1.97
CA LYS A 443 -17.95 16.23 0.62
C LYS A 443 -17.46 17.68 0.69
N ASN A 444 -16.26 17.95 0.12
CA ASN A 444 -15.76 19.33 0.01
C ASN A 444 -16.55 20.08 -1.06
N MET A 445 -17.37 21.06 -0.64
CA MET A 445 -18.24 21.88 -1.50
C MET A 445 -17.48 22.90 -2.39
N SER A 446 -16.14 22.97 -2.34
CA SER A 446 -15.36 24.02 -3.00
C SER A 446 -15.02 23.77 -4.48
N LYS A 447 -15.43 22.67 -5.10
CA LYS A 447 -15.19 22.39 -6.52
C LYS A 447 -16.51 22.31 -7.29
N LYS A 448 -16.98 23.46 -7.81
CA LYS A 448 -17.96 23.54 -8.91
C LYS A 448 -17.30 23.11 -10.24
N GLY A 449 -17.03 21.84 -10.41
CA GLY A 449 -16.68 21.23 -11.68
C GLY A 449 -17.41 19.89 -11.75
N LYS A 450 -18.07 19.57 -12.88
CA LYS A 450 -18.56 18.21 -13.14
C LYS A 450 -17.35 17.28 -13.08
N GLU A 451 -17.15 16.59 -11.94
CA GLU A 451 -16.18 15.52 -11.86
C GLU A 451 -16.58 14.48 -12.92
N LYS A 452 -15.70 14.23 -13.88
CA LYS A 452 -15.91 13.12 -14.84
C LYS A 452 -15.93 11.84 -14.01
N LYS A 453 -17.04 11.08 -14.10
CA LYS A 453 -17.10 9.73 -13.50
C LYS A 453 -15.90 8.92 -14.00
N VAL A 454 -15.09 8.47 -13.09
CA VAL A 454 -13.90 7.68 -13.37
C VAL A 454 -14.39 6.31 -13.84
N LYS A 455 -14.09 5.94 -15.08
CA LYS A 455 -14.38 4.59 -15.59
C LYS A 455 -13.24 3.68 -15.17
N CYS A 456 -13.52 2.74 -14.28
CA CYS A 456 -12.62 1.66 -13.93
C CYS A 456 -12.97 0.40 -14.71
N VAL A 457 -11.94 -0.37 -15.07
CA VAL A 457 -12.10 -1.63 -15.80
C VAL A 457 -11.95 -2.77 -14.79
N PRO A 458 -12.87 -3.74 -14.75
CA PRO A 458 -12.72 -4.94 -13.92
C PRO A 458 -11.51 -5.78 -14.39
N PHE A 459 -11.04 -6.70 -13.56
CA PHE A 459 -10.08 -7.69 -14.04
C PHE A 459 -10.77 -8.59 -15.09
N HIS A 460 -10.00 -8.96 -16.10
CA HIS A 460 -10.44 -9.88 -17.14
C HIS A 460 -9.50 -11.08 -17.22
N TYR A 461 -10.06 -12.26 -17.14
CA TYR A 461 -9.36 -13.54 -17.21
C TYR A 461 -10.00 -14.40 -18.31
N ILE A 462 -9.23 -15.35 -18.82
CA ILE A 462 -9.72 -16.40 -19.71
C ILE A 462 -9.47 -17.73 -19.02
N SER A 463 -10.53 -18.54 -18.88
CA SER A 463 -10.41 -19.89 -18.35
C SER A 463 -9.60 -20.79 -19.29
N SER A 464 -9.12 -21.93 -18.78
CA SER A 464 -8.42 -22.92 -19.61
C SER A 464 -9.29 -23.48 -20.72
N ASP A 465 -10.62 -23.40 -20.59
CA ASP A 465 -11.61 -23.83 -21.59
C ASP A 465 -12.03 -22.67 -22.53
N GLY A 466 -11.43 -21.47 -22.39
CA GLY A 466 -11.64 -20.33 -23.28
C GLY A 466 -12.83 -19.45 -22.94
N PHE A 467 -13.39 -19.53 -21.72
CA PHE A 467 -14.48 -18.65 -21.26
C PHE A 467 -13.93 -17.37 -20.65
N ASP A 468 -14.60 -16.25 -20.93
CA ASP A 468 -14.27 -14.95 -20.32
C ASP A 468 -14.79 -14.87 -18.88
N ILE A 469 -13.89 -14.48 -17.96
CA ILE A 469 -14.17 -14.33 -16.54
C ILE A 469 -13.85 -12.89 -16.13
N TYR A 470 -14.80 -12.20 -15.53
CA TYR A 470 -14.65 -10.82 -15.06
C TYR A 470 -14.74 -10.75 -13.54
N VAL A 471 -13.81 -9.99 -12.93
CA VAL A 471 -13.71 -9.84 -11.47
C VAL A 471 -13.81 -8.36 -11.08
N GLY A 472 -14.76 -8.02 -10.23
CA GLY A 472 -14.93 -6.68 -9.72
C GLY A 472 -13.88 -6.31 -8.67
N LYS A 473 -13.38 -5.07 -8.70
CA LYS A 473 -12.34 -4.58 -7.80
C LYS A 473 -12.88 -3.84 -6.57
N ASN A 474 -14.14 -3.44 -6.61
CA ASN A 474 -14.83 -2.74 -5.53
C ASN A 474 -16.34 -2.96 -5.62
N ASN A 475 -17.08 -2.49 -4.62
CA ASN A 475 -18.53 -2.71 -4.52
C ASN A 475 -19.32 -2.12 -5.69
N ILE A 476 -18.91 -0.95 -6.22
CA ILE A 476 -19.56 -0.31 -7.37
C ILE A 476 -19.39 -1.20 -8.60
N GLN A 477 -18.18 -1.71 -8.85
CA GLN A 477 -17.92 -2.63 -9.97
C GLN A 477 -18.62 -3.98 -9.78
N ASN A 478 -18.65 -4.51 -8.56
CA ASN A 478 -19.39 -5.73 -8.23
C ASN A 478 -20.87 -5.59 -8.62
N GLU A 479 -21.48 -4.46 -8.28
CA GLU A 479 -22.86 -4.16 -8.66
C GLU A 479 -23.03 -4.01 -10.18
N GLU A 480 -22.14 -3.29 -10.83
CA GLU A 480 -22.18 -3.08 -12.28
C GLU A 480 -22.00 -4.40 -13.06
N LEU A 481 -21.04 -5.23 -12.66
CA LEU A 481 -20.83 -6.54 -13.24
C LEU A 481 -22.06 -7.44 -13.10
N THR A 482 -22.63 -7.50 -11.90
CA THR A 482 -23.74 -8.40 -11.59
C THR A 482 -25.05 -7.97 -12.23
N PHE A 483 -25.40 -6.66 -12.20
CA PHE A 483 -26.74 -6.21 -12.56
C PHE A 483 -26.83 -5.48 -13.90
N LYS A 484 -25.70 -5.00 -14.47
CA LYS A 484 -25.70 -4.30 -15.77
C LYS A 484 -24.98 -5.07 -16.85
N PHE A 485 -23.87 -5.77 -16.51
CA PHE A 485 -23.02 -6.47 -17.47
C PHE A 485 -23.41 -7.94 -17.68
N ALA A 486 -23.67 -8.67 -16.57
CA ALA A 486 -24.03 -10.07 -16.64
C ALA A 486 -25.44 -10.27 -17.17
N THR A 487 -25.63 -11.28 -18.03
CA THR A 487 -26.93 -11.76 -18.53
C THR A 487 -27.49 -12.85 -17.60
N GLY A 488 -28.78 -13.19 -17.76
CA GLY A 488 -29.46 -14.14 -16.86
C GLY A 488 -28.81 -15.52 -16.75
N ASN A 489 -28.17 -15.98 -17.81
CA ASN A 489 -27.53 -17.31 -17.92
C ASN A 489 -26.05 -17.32 -17.54
N ASP A 490 -25.44 -16.15 -17.27
CA ASP A 490 -24.06 -16.08 -16.79
C ASP A 490 -23.96 -16.56 -15.35
N TRP A 491 -22.84 -17.11 -14.97
CA TRP A 491 -22.59 -17.60 -13.63
C TRP A 491 -21.88 -16.56 -12.78
N TRP A 492 -22.37 -16.42 -11.55
CA TRP A 492 -21.80 -15.54 -10.51
C TRP A 492 -21.19 -16.38 -9.40
N PHE A 493 -20.02 -15.95 -8.93
CA PHE A 493 -19.27 -16.57 -7.83
C PHE A 493 -18.89 -15.53 -6.79
N HIS A 494 -18.89 -15.91 -5.51
CA HIS A 494 -18.46 -15.07 -4.39
C HIS A 494 -18.03 -15.91 -3.18
N ALA A 495 -17.01 -15.47 -2.45
CA ALA A 495 -16.58 -16.10 -1.22
C ALA A 495 -17.69 -16.02 -0.15
N LYS A 496 -18.08 -17.16 0.40
CA LYS A 496 -19.22 -17.29 1.31
C LYS A 496 -18.95 -16.61 2.65
N ASN A 497 -19.91 -15.84 3.14
CA ASN A 497 -19.89 -15.18 4.45
C ASN A 497 -18.67 -14.28 4.72
N MET A 498 -18.00 -13.79 3.69
CA MET A 498 -16.87 -12.87 3.84
C MET A 498 -16.81 -11.84 2.71
N PRO A 499 -16.21 -10.65 2.94
CA PRO A 499 -16.02 -9.66 1.90
C PRO A 499 -15.14 -10.18 0.74
N GLY A 500 -15.54 -9.84 -0.49
CA GLY A 500 -14.83 -10.27 -1.69
C GLY A 500 -15.37 -9.67 -2.97
N SER A 501 -14.77 -10.07 -4.08
CA SER A 501 -15.17 -9.68 -5.42
C SER A 501 -16.30 -10.55 -5.95
N HIS A 502 -17.20 -9.95 -6.73
CA HIS A 502 -18.07 -10.70 -7.62
C HIS A 502 -17.27 -11.16 -8.84
N VAL A 503 -17.37 -12.43 -9.13
CA VAL A 503 -16.77 -13.04 -10.32
C VAL A 503 -17.89 -13.46 -11.25
N ILE A 504 -17.83 -13.01 -12.50
CA ILE A 504 -18.83 -13.32 -13.53
C ILE A 504 -18.17 -14.12 -14.65
N VAL A 505 -18.71 -15.30 -14.95
CA VAL A 505 -18.33 -16.09 -16.13
C VAL A 505 -19.36 -15.87 -17.22
N LYS A 506 -18.90 -15.44 -18.39
CA LYS A 506 -19.72 -15.25 -19.59
C LYS A 506 -19.94 -16.59 -20.29
N CYS A 507 -21.17 -17.07 -20.29
CA CYS A 507 -21.48 -18.39 -20.79
C CYS A 507 -21.92 -18.43 -22.25
N ASP A 508 -22.42 -17.31 -22.79
CA ASP A 508 -22.95 -17.20 -24.15
C ASP A 508 -23.91 -18.38 -24.53
N LYS A 509 -24.72 -18.80 -23.54
CA LYS A 509 -25.65 -19.96 -23.63
C LYS A 509 -24.97 -21.32 -23.74
N LYS A 510 -23.67 -21.44 -23.54
CA LYS A 510 -22.94 -22.68 -23.46
C LYS A 510 -22.93 -23.23 -22.05
N GLU A 511 -22.88 -24.55 -21.92
CA GLU A 511 -22.66 -25.21 -20.64
C GLU A 511 -21.20 -25.03 -20.20
N LEU A 512 -20.97 -24.72 -18.91
CA LEU A 512 -19.62 -24.53 -18.39
C LEU A 512 -19.00 -25.88 -18.02
N PRO A 513 -17.74 -26.13 -18.41
CA PRO A 513 -16.97 -27.27 -17.91
C PRO A 513 -16.63 -27.12 -16.42
N ASP A 514 -16.50 -28.25 -15.70
CA ASP A 514 -16.16 -28.30 -14.28
C ASP A 514 -14.91 -27.48 -13.95
N LYS A 515 -13.90 -27.55 -14.81
CA LYS A 515 -12.65 -26.81 -14.62
C LYS A 515 -12.85 -25.29 -14.64
N THR A 516 -13.74 -24.78 -15.49
CA THR A 516 -14.07 -23.35 -15.52
C THR A 516 -14.78 -22.92 -14.22
N TYR A 517 -15.64 -23.78 -13.62
CA TYR A 517 -16.22 -23.51 -12.29
C TYR A 517 -15.14 -23.42 -11.21
N GLU A 518 -14.17 -24.35 -11.19
CA GLU A 518 -13.06 -24.34 -10.24
C GLU A 518 -12.19 -23.08 -10.40
N GLU A 519 -11.86 -22.69 -11.62
CA GLU A 519 -11.05 -21.52 -11.91
C GLU A 519 -11.76 -20.21 -11.50
N ALA A 520 -13.05 -20.07 -11.77
CA ALA A 520 -13.85 -18.93 -11.35
C ALA A 520 -13.99 -18.86 -9.83
N ALA A 521 -14.19 -20.00 -9.17
CA ALA A 521 -14.23 -20.08 -7.71
C ALA A 521 -12.85 -19.73 -7.08
N ALA A 522 -11.74 -20.20 -7.68
CA ALA A 522 -10.40 -19.83 -7.23
C ALA A 522 -10.16 -18.31 -7.32
N LEU A 523 -10.63 -17.66 -8.39
CA LEU A 523 -10.60 -16.20 -8.51
C LEU A 523 -11.44 -15.51 -7.42
N ALA A 524 -12.67 -16.00 -7.14
CA ALA A 524 -13.50 -15.46 -6.07
C ALA A 524 -12.84 -15.62 -4.69
N ALA A 525 -12.21 -16.75 -4.42
CA ALA A 525 -11.43 -17.01 -3.22
C ALA A 525 -10.20 -16.07 -3.10
N TYR A 526 -9.46 -15.90 -4.18
CA TYR A 526 -8.26 -15.06 -4.23
C TYR A 526 -8.57 -13.57 -4.01
N TYR A 527 -9.66 -13.07 -4.61
CA TYR A 527 -10.11 -11.68 -4.46
C TYR A 527 -11.10 -11.51 -3.31
N SER A 528 -10.84 -12.18 -2.18
CA SER A 528 -11.62 -12.09 -0.96
C SER A 528 -10.71 -11.91 0.27
N LYS A 529 -11.35 -11.67 1.43
CA LYS A 529 -10.66 -11.66 2.74
C LYS A 529 -9.98 -13.01 3.04
N GLY A 530 -10.44 -14.10 2.43
CA GLY A 530 -9.90 -15.47 2.57
C GLY A 530 -8.65 -15.78 1.72
N ARG A 531 -8.07 -14.80 1.04
CA ARG A 531 -6.92 -14.96 0.13
C ARG A 531 -5.73 -15.75 0.71
N THR A 532 -5.51 -15.67 2.02
CA THR A 532 -4.41 -16.34 2.72
C THR A 532 -4.80 -17.66 3.36
N TYR A 533 -6.05 -18.09 3.22
CA TYR A 533 -6.53 -19.35 3.77
C TYR A 533 -6.12 -20.51 2.86
N GLU A 534 -5.99 -21.69 3.41
CA GLU A 534 -5.69 -22.90 2.64
C GLU A 534 -6.82 -23.23 1.66
N LYS A 535 -8.07 -23.10 2.14
CA LYS A 535 -9.29 -23.27 1.34
C LYS A 535 -10.34 -22.25 1.75
N VAL A 536 -11.14 -21.82 0.79
CA VAL A 536 -12.25 -20.88 0.95
C VAL A 536 -13.52 -21.51 0.38
N GLU A 537 -14.61 -21.44 1.13
CA GLU A 537 -15.94 -21.81 0.63
C GLU A 537 -16.43 -20.70 -0.28
N VAL A 538 -16.81 -21.05 -1.51
CA VAL A 538 -17.31 -20.13 -2.54
C VAL A 538 -18.70 -20.55 -2.96
N ASP A 539 -19.65 -19.62 -2.86
CA ASP A 539 -21.00 -19.80 -3.39
C ASP A 539 -21.05 -19.41 -4.86
N TYR A 540 -21.80 -20.16 -5.66
CA TYR A 540 -22.00 -19.85 -7.06
C TYR A 540 -23.42 -20.17 -7.51
N VAL A 541 -23.93 -19.34 -8.43
CA VAL A 541 -25.31 -19.41 -8.89
C VAL A 541 -25.47 -18.67 -10.21
N GLU A 542 -26.46 -19.06 -11.03
CA GLU A 542 -26.81 -18.30 -12.22
C GLU A 542 -27.30 -16.89 -11.86
N ARG A 543 -26.89 -15.88 -12.61
CA ARG A 543 -27.22 -14.47 -12.35
C ARG A 543 -28.72 -14.22 -12.23
N LYS A 544 -29.59 -14.96 -12.93
CA LYS A 544 -31.05 -14.80 -12.83
C LYS A 544 -31.62 -15.05 -11.43
N GLN A 545 -30.90 -15.79 -10.56
CA GLN A 545 -31.30 -16.08 -9.17
C GLN A 545 -30.93 -14.96 -8.19
N LEU A 546 -30.13 -13.98 -8.62
CA LEU A 546 -29.66 -12.88 -7.77
C LEU A 546 -30.63 -11.72 -7.79
N LYS A 547 -30.90 -11.18 -6.60
CA LYS A 547 -31.70 -9.96 -6.39
C LYS A 547 -30.86 -8.89 -5.71
N LYS A 548 -31.07 -7.63 -6.13
CA LYS A 548 -30.45 -6.47 -5.46
C LYS A 548 -31.16 -6.21 -4.13
N VAL A 549 -30.38 -5.89 -3.09
CA VAL A 549 -30.90 -5.45 -1.79
C VAL A 549 -31.47 -4.04 -1.93
N THR A 550 -32.75 -3.85 -1.72
CA THR A 550 -33.38 -2.51 -1.78
C THR A 550 -32.87 -1.65 -0.61
N GLY A 551 -32.25 -0.51 -0.93
CA GLY A 551 -31.67 0.40 0.07
C GLY A 551 -30.35 -0.10 0.70
N GLY A 552 -29.81 -1.23 0.24
CA GLY A 552 -28.51 -1.76 0.68
C GLY A 552 -27.32 -1.04 0.05
N ALA A 553 -26.11 -1.26 0.61
CA ALA A 553 -24.86 -0.80 0.03
C ALA A 553 -24.61 -1.47 -1.33
N PRO A 554 -23.82 -0.85 -2.26
CA PRO A 554 -23.53 -1.42 -3.56
C PRO A 554 -22.79 -2.76 -3.41
N GLY A 555 -23.05 -3.69 -4.33
CA GLY A 555 -22.42 -5.01 -4.33
C GLY A 555 -23.07 -6.03 -3.38
N PHE A 556 -24.09 -5.66 -2.61
CA PHE A 556 -24.83 -6.61 -1.78
C PHE A 556 -25.96 -7.28 -2.58
N VAL A 557 -26.02 -8.61 -2.50
CA VAL A 557 -26.97 -9.43 -3.25
C VAL A 557 -27.71 -10.38 -2.31
N ILE A 558 -28.94 -10.78 -2.72
CA ILE A 558 -29.73 -11.81 -2.07
C ILE A 558 -29.95 -12.95 -3.09
N TYR A 559 -29.74 -14.18 -2.63
CA TYR A 559 -30.08 -15.40 -3.35
C TYR A 559 -30.63 -16.43 -2.36
N HIS A 560 -31.50 -17.33 -2.84
CA HIS A 560 -32.16 -18.33 -1.99
C HIS A 560 -31.68 -19.75 -2.28
N THR A 561 -31.16 -19.97 -3.49
CA THR A 561 -30.60 -21.25 -3.93
C THR A 561 -29.24 -21.00 -4.51
N ASN A 562 -28.25 -21.77 -4.08
CA ASN A 562 -26.87 -21.69 -4.56
C ASN A 562 -26.22 -23.07 -4.46
N TYR A 563 -25.13 -23.21 -5.18
CA TYR A 563 -24.14 -24.25 -5.00
C TYR A 563 -22.96 -23.68 -4.22
N SER A 564 -22.23 -24.53 -3.52
CA SER A 564 -21.03 -24.14 -2.79
C SER A 564 -19.90 -25.12 -3.07
N MET A 565 -18.67 -24.63 -3.16
CA MET A 565 -17.47 -25.46 -3.25
C MET A 565 -16.34 -24.94 -2.38
N ASN A 566 -15.48 -25.81 -1.88
CA ASN A 566 -14.25 -25.45 -1.18
C ASN A 566 -13.08 -25.47 -2.13
N ILE A 567 -12.42 -24.33 -2.34
CA ILE A 567 -11.34 -24.17 -3.31
C ILE A 567 -10.13 -23.49 -2.69
N SER A 568 -8.93 -23.81 -3.17
CA SER A 568 -7.70 -23.07 -2.84
C SER A 568 -7.66 -21.73 -3.62
N PRO A 569 -7.24 -20.62 -3.00
CA PRO A 569 -7.10 -19.33 -3.68
C PRO A 569 -5.85 -19.25 -4.58
N ASP A 570 -5.50 -20.31 -5.28
CA ASP A 570 -4.37 -20.35 -6.23
C ASP A 570 -4.84 -20.06 -7.65
N ILE A 571 -4.41 -18.91 -8.17
CA ILE A 571 -4.73 -18.44 -9.53
C ILE A 571 -3.53 -18.51 -10.49
N SER A 572 -2.43 -19.15 -10.09
CA SER A 572 -1.16 -19.16 -10.85
C SER A 572 -1.29 -19.74 -12.28
N ARG A 573 -2.32 -20.51 -12.53
CA ARG A 573 -2.58 -21.17 -13.83
C ARG A 573 -3.64 -20.47 -14.69
N ILE A 574 -4.27 -19.40 -14.17
CA ILE A 574 -5.35 -18.69 -14.85
C ILE A 574 -4.76 -17.49 -15.59
N ARG A 575 -5.08 -17.36 -16.87
CA ARG A 575 -4.52 -16.32 -17.73
C ARG A 575 -5.26 -14.99 -17.55
N GLU A 576 -4.57 -13.97 -17.05
CA GLU A 576 -5.07 -12.59 -17.06
C GLU A 576 -4.89 -11.97 -18.45
N VAL A 577 -5.93 -11.29 -18.93
CA VAL A 577 -5.90 -10.49 -20.15
C VAL A 577 -5.54 -9.06 -19.77
N LYS A 578 -4.34 -8.63 -20.15
CA LYS A 578 -3.83 -7.27 -19.87
C LYS A 578 -4.23 -6.27 -20.95
#